data_7da464c18b26f54b98c15e2956ff6054
#
_entry.id   7da464c18b26f54b98c15e2956ff6054
#
_cell.length_a   1.000
_cell.length_b   1.000
_cell.length_c   1.000
_cell.angle_alpha   90.00
_cell.angle_beta   90.00
_cell.angle_gamma   90.00
#
_symmetry.space_group_name_H-M   'P 1'
#
loop_
_entity.id
_entity.type
_entity.pdbx_description
1 polymer ?
#
loop_
_entity_poly.entity_id
_entity_poly.type
_entity_poly.pdbx_seq_one_letter_code
_entity_poly.pdbx_strand_id
1 'polypeptide(L)'
;MLFLHIGLCIESYENAVSFGRLDQILYPLYLKDKEAGRITYEKAKELLALFILKMDEVLLVNDGDTYLRIGRLFETMSTDQTVTAGGLGRDGKDATNDLTYMLLDICELQPYAVNMTARIHPGSPREYLERLAEVYINGAPMPALYNDELYVETLLKHYDTTVEEARNYSIVGCVEPNASDNHFGNTDCANMNLALPFLQALKGEAKDLWNFGPAEQADKMVAKFVEYTFRGNNRFSRFLSSTYAAAREKRKRKNAGPVNPPADMNELLERFQARLNCLATAILTDHQKIEKQISKYFPTPLASALFKSCVENGKDVNEGGTTFNSSGIQGVGITDVADSLHAI
;
A
#
# COMPACT_ATOMS: atom_id res chain seq x y z
N MET A 1 4.08 -7.12 -21.49
CA MET A 1 3.64 -6.63 -20.19
C MET A 1 2.50 -7.46 -19.60
N LEU A 2 1.36 -7.62 -20.29
CA LEU A 2 0.20 -8.36 -19.73
C LEU A 2 0.50 -9.80 -19.31
N PHE A 3 1.25 -10.56 -20.11
CA PHE A 3 1.66 -11.93 -19.75
C PHE A 3 2.51 -11.97 -18.48
N LEU A 4 3.44 -11.04 -18.32
CA LEU A 4 4.25 -10.91 -17.11
C LEU A 4 3.38 -10.53 -15.91
N HIS A 5 2.43 -9.62 -16.11
CA HIS A 5 1.49 -9.23 -15.06
C HIS A 5 0.68 -10.43 -14.53
N ILE A 6 0.09 -11.23 -15.44
CA ILE A 6 -0.64 -12.45 -15.06
C ILE A 6 0.27 -13.41 -14.30
N GLY A 7 1.51 -13.61 -14.78
CA GLY A 7 2.49 -14.47 -14.12
C GLY A 7 2.84 -13.99 -12.71
N LEU A 8 3.06 -12.70 -12.54
CA LEU A 8 3.33 -12.09 -11.23
C LEU A 8 2.15 -12.24 -10.27
N CYS A 9 0.91 -12.03 -10.74
CA CYS A 9 -0.28 -12.23 -9.91
C CYS A 9 -0.48 -13.68 -9.46
N ILE A 10 -0.04 -14.65 -10.27
CA ILE A 10 -0.10 -16.09 -9.91
C ILE A 10 1.00 -16.45 -8.91
N GLU A 11 2.19 -15.90 -9.07
CA GLU A 11 3.35 -16.22 -8.24
C GLU A 11 3.33 -15.48 -6.90
N SER A 12 2.86 -14.24 -6.90
CA SER A 12 2.82 -13.38 -5.71
C SER A 12 1.57 -13.66 -4.87
N TYR A 13 1.73 -13.72 -3.55
CA TYR A 13 0.62 -13.66 -2.60
C TYR A 13 0.13 -12.21 -2.39
N GLU A 14 0.90 -11.23 -2.83
CA GLU A 14 0.54 -9.81 -2.87
C GLU A 14 -0.22 -9.49 -4.16
N ASN A 15 -1.24 -8.66 -4.05
CA ASN A 15 -2.13 -8.36 -5.16
C ASN A 15 -1.72 -7.13 -5.95
N ALA A 16 -0.88 -6.28 -5.36
CA ALA A 16 -0.48 -5.01 -5.91
C ALA A 16 0.77 -5.16 -6.79
N VAL A 17 0.61 -4.99 -8.09
CA VAL A 17 1.71 -4.86 -9.04
C VAL A 17 1.77 -3.43 -9.55
N SER A 18 2.90 -2.75 -9.30
CA SER A 18 3.15 -1.44 -9.89
C SER A 18 3.80 -1.57 -11.27
N PHE A 19 3.19 -0.96 -12.27
CA PHE A 19 3.80 -0.79 -13.59
C PHE A 19 4.76 0.39 -13.63
N GLY A 20 4.96 1.03 -12.48
CA GLY A 20 5.86 2.16 -12.33
C GLY A 20 5.45 3.36 -13.18
N ARG A 21 6.43 4.08 -13.66
CA ARG A 21 6.26 5.29 -14.47
C ARG A 21 6.00 4.92 -15.93
N LEU A 22 4.80 4.44 -16.21
CA LEU A 22 4.44 3.88 -17.52
C LEU A 22 4.60 4.90 -18.66
N ASP A 23 4.32 6.18 -18.40
CA ASP A 23 4.55 7.28 -19.31
C ASP A 23 6.03 7.46 -19.69
N GLN A 24 6.96 7.20 -18.77
CA GLN A 24 8.39 7.30 -19.03
C GLN A 24 8.93 6.05 -19.72
N ILE A 25 8.46 4.87 -19.30
CA ILE A 25 8.91 3.58 -19.83
C ILE A 25 8.53 3.43 -21.30
N LEU A 26 7.33 3.84 -21.68
CA LEU A 26 6.81 3.68 -23.04
C LEU A 26 7.12 4.85 -23.96
N TYR A 27 7.45 6.03 -23.43
CA TYR A 27 7.64 7.25 -24.22
C TYR A 27 8.68 7.13 -25.33
N PRO A 28 9.88 6.56 -25.11
CA PRO A 28 10.88 6.40 -26.17
C PRO A 28 10.38 5.51 -27.32
N LEU A 29 9.58 4.48 -27.00
CA LEU A 29 9.00 3.59 -28.02
C LEU A 29 7.90 4.31 -28.79
N TYR A 30 7.04 5.04 -28.10
CA TYR A 30 5.99 5.85 -28.70
C TYR A 30 6.57 6.90 -29.67
N LEU A 31 7.58 7.65 -29.25
CA LEU A 31 8.24 8.66 -30.11
C LEU A 31 8.79 8.03 -31.36
N LYS A 32 9.55 6.94 -31.26
CA LYS A 32 10.10 6.21 -32.40
C LYS A 32 9.04 5.79 -33.41
N ASP A 33 7.88 5.32 -32.90
CA ASP A 33 6.80 4.87 -33.78
C ASP A 33 5.99 6.03 -34.34
N LYS A 34 5.80 7.11 -33.58
CA LYS A 34 5.16 8.36 -34.02
C LYS A 34 5.97 9.04 -35.14
N GLU A 35 7.29 9.19 -34.97
CA GLU A 35 8.17 9.78 -35.94
C GLU A 35 8.25 8.95 -37.26
N ALA A 36 8.18 7.62 -37.13
CA ALA A 36 8.12 6.72 -38.28
C ALA A 36 6.71 6.61 -38.92
N GLY A 37 5.72 7.34 -38.43
CA GLY A 37 4.34 7.30 -38.90
C GLY A 37 3.63 5.96 -38.68
N ARG A 38 4.13 5.12 -37.76
CA ARG A 38 3.53 3.81 -37.43
C ARG A 38 2.40 3.88 -36.45
N ILE A 39 2.33 4.94 -35.61
CA ILE A 39 1.29 5.14 -34.63
C ILE A 39 0.86 6.61 -34.59
N THR A 40 -0.46 6.83 -34.38
CA THR A 40 -1.02 8.15 -34.10
C THR A 40 -1.24 8.32 -32.60
N TYR A 41 -1.46 9.55 -32.16
CA TYR A 41 -1.81 9.85 -30.76
C TYR A 41 -3.05 9.08 -30.30
N GLU A 42 -4.10 9.10 -31.12
CA GLU A 42 -5.38 8.41 -30.79
C GLU A 42 -5.19 6.89 -30.70
N LYS A 43 -4.40 6.31 -31.60
CA LYS A 43 -4.13 4.87 -31.57
C LYS A 43 -3.27 4.47 -30.36
N ALA A 44 -2.32 5.29 -29.96
CA ALA A 44 -1.54 5.07 -28.75
C ALA A 44 -2.44 5.15 -27.51
N LYS A 45 -3.31 6.14 -27.41
CA LYS A 45 -4.27 6.29 -26.33
C LYS A 45 -5.24 5.09 -26.26
N GLU A 46 -5.77 4.65 -27.38
CA GLU A 46 -6.61 3.44 -27.46
C GLU A 46 -5.90 2.19 -26.91
N LEU A 47 -4.63 1.97 -27.34
CA LEU A 47 -3.86 0.81 -26.88
C LEU A 47 -3.55 0.88 -25.37
N LEU A 48 -3.24 2.06 -24.84
CA LEU A 48 -3.07 2.26 -23.40
C LEU A 48 -4.37 2.01 -22.63
N ALA A 49 -5.50 2.50 -23.13
CA ALA A 49 -6.81 2.28 -22.51
C ALA A 49 -7.17 0.79 -22.48
N LEU A 50 -6.95 0.08 -23.57
CA LEU A 50 -7.17 -1.37 -23.64
C LEU A 50 -6.22 -2.13 -22.71
N PHE A 51 -4.98 -1.68 -22.55
CA PHE A 51 -4.04 -2.27 -21.60
C PHE A 51 -4.51 -2.08 -20.15
N ILE A 52 -4.98 -0.89 -19.78
CA ILE A 52 -5.52 -0.59 -18.45
C ILE A 52 -6.78 -1.41 -18.17
N LEU A 53 -7.72 -1.48 -19.12
CA LEU A 53 -8.88 -2.38 -19.00
C LEU A 53 -8.48 -3.83 -18.81
N LYS A 54 -7.41 -4.26 -19.49
CA LYS A 54 -6.93 -5.64 -19.34
C LYS A 54 -6.27 -5.90 -18.00
N MET A 55 -5.67 -4.90 -17.38
CA MET A 55 -5.20 -5.01 -15.99
C MET A 55 -6.36 -5.20 -15.01
N ASP A 56 -7.46 -4.50 -15.24
CA ASP A 56 -8.68 -4.61 -14.44
C ASP A 56 -9.34 -6.00 -14.49
N GLU A 57 -9.20 -6.71 -15.62
CA GLU A 57 -9.71 -8.08 -15.75
C GLU A 57 -8.92 -9.13 -14.97
N VAL A 58 -7.70 -8.83 -14.53
CA VAL A 58 -6.86 -9.78 -13.79
C VAL A 58 -7.31 -9.82 -12.34
N LEU A 59 -8.27 -10.69 -12.07
CA LEU A 59 -8.76 -10.95 -10.72
C LEU A 59 -7.77 -11.85 -9.97
N LEU A 60 -7.70 -11.62 -8.67
CA LEU A 60 -6.96 -12.48 -7.76
C LEU A 60 -7.50 -13.91 -7.78
N VAL A 61 -6.59 -14.88 -7.83
CA VAL A 61 -6.90 -16.27 -7.60
C VAL A 61 -7.04 -16.52 -6.10
N ASN A 62 -8.10 -16.00 -5.51
CA ASN A 62 -8.47 -16.24 -4.12
C ASN A 62 -9.62 -17.24 -4.03
N ASP A 63 -9.78 -17.84 -2.84
CA ASP A 63 -11.00 -18.58 -2.59
C ASP A 63 -12.22 -17.66 -2.74
N GLY A 64 -13.32 -18.18 -3.32
CA GLY A 64 -14.50 -17.38 -3.67
C GLY A 64 -15.14 -16.63 -2.49
N ASP A 65 -14.93 -17.11 -1.26
CA ASP A 65 -15.43 -16.50 -0.03
C ASP A 65 -14.60 -15.25 0.35
N THR A 66 -13.28 -15.31 0.22
CA THR A 66 -12.38 -14.16 0.46
C THR A 66 -12.64 -13.09 -0.58
N TYR A 67 -12.77 -13.46 -1.86
CA TYR A 67 -13.09 -12.54 -2.93
C TYR A 67 -14.44 -11.83 -2.71
N LEU A 68 -15.51 -12.55 -2.36
CA LEU A 68 -16.83 -11.97 -2.07
C LEU A 68 -16.83 -11.03 -0.86
N ARG A 69 -15.98 -11.27 0.12
CA ARG A 69 -15.83 -10.38 1.29
C ARG A 69 -15.06 -9.12 0.97
N ILE A 70 -13.94 -9.25 0.26
CA ILE A 70 -13.10 -8.11 -0.17
C ILE A 70 -13.84 -7.29 -1.22
N GLY A 71 -14.42 -7.92 -2.26
CA GLY A 71 -15.17 -7.25 -3.30
C GLY A 71 -16.37 -6.45 -2.79
N ARG A 72 -17.03 -6.90 -1.70
CA ARG A 72 -18.10 -6.11 -1.05
C ARG A 72 -17.62 -4.90 -0.28
N LEU A 73 -16.35 -4.90 0.18
CA LEU A 73 -15.75 -3.76 0.86
C LEU A 73 -15.21 -2.72 -0.14
N PHE A 74 -14.82 -3.19 -1.34
CA PHE A 74 -14.22 -2.39 -2.39
C PHE A 74 -15.05 -2.46 -3.68
N GLU A 75 -16.36 -2.26 -3.59
CA GLU A 75 -17.32 -2.39 -4.71
C GLU A 75 -16.94 -1.59 -5.97
N THR A 76 -16.05 -0.63 -5.85
CA THR A 76 -15.61 0.26 -6.93
C THR A 76 -14.17 0.06 -7.38
N MET A 77 -13.39 -0.81 -6.72
CA MET A 77 -12.00 -1.11 -7.09
C MET A 77 -11.85 -2.60 -7.34
N SER A 78 -11.52 -2.95 -8.57
CA SER A 78 -11.39 -4.35 -8.96
C SER A 78 -9.98 -4.89 -8.70
N THR A 79 -8.93 -4.06 -8.78
CA THR A 79 -7.53 -4.47 -8.60
C THR A 79 -6.69 -3.39 -7.90
N ASP A 80 -5.61 -3.81 -7.21
CA ASP A 80 -4.61 -2.91 -6.61
C ASP A 80 -3.43 -2.62 -7.55
N GLN A 81 -3.64 -2.75 -8.86
CA GLN A 81 -2.62 -2.43 -9.86
C GLN A 81 -2.40 -0.92 -9.93
N THR A 82 -1.13 -0.50 -10.03
CA THR A 82 -0.78 0.93 -9.97
C THR A 82 -0.01 1.39 -11.20
N VAL A 83 -0.34 2.58 -11.67
CA VAL A 83 0.40 3.32 -12.71
C VAL A 83 0.74 4.69 -12.18
N THR A 84 2.01 5.08 -12.32
CA THR A 84 2.52 6.40 -11.92
C THR A 84 2.82 7.24 -13.16
N ALA A 85 2.41 8.51 -13.15
CA ALA A 85 2.61 9.44 -14.27
C ALA A 85 3.18 10.79 -13.81
N GLY A 86 3.85 11.51 -14.72
CA GLY A 86 4.38 12.85 -14.50
C GLY A 86 5.57 12.93 -13.54
N GLY A 87 5.79 14.11 -12.98
CA GLY A 87 6.86 14.40 -12.02
C GLY A 87 8.23 14.65 -12.65
N LEU A 88 9.27 14.69 -11.81
CA LEU A 88 10.64 14.89 -12.23
C LEU A 88 11.21 13.65 -12.93
N GLY A 89 11.95 13.88 -14.01
CA GLY A 89 12.85 12.90 -14.62
C GLY A 89 14.08 12.65 -13.76
N ARG A 90 14.85 11.60 -14.07
CA ARG A 90 16.14 11.33 -13.40
C ARG A 90 17.09 12.52 -13.49
N ASP A 91 17.05 13.29 -14.59
CA ASP A 91 17.84 14.49 -14.85
C ASP A 91 17.36 15.73 -14.05
N GLY A 92 16.29 15.61 -13.30
CA GLY A 92 15.71 16.71 -12.51
C GLY A 92 14.87 17.71 -13.30
N LYS A 93 14.58 17.44 -14.57
CA LYS A 93 13.64 18.23 -15.37
C LYS A 93 12.24 17.66 -15.26
N ASP A 94 11.25 18.48 -15.60
CA ASP A 94 9.90 17.97 -15.77
C ASP A 94 9.83 16.88 -16.83
N ALA A 95 9.13 15.80 -16.49
CA ALA A 95 9.03 14.60 -17.33
C ALA A 95 7.63 14.39 -17.93
N THR A 96 6.75 15.38 -17.80
CA THR A 96 5.42 15.37 -18.42
C THR A 96 5.54 15.26 -19.94
N ASN A 97 4.77 14.34 -20.53
CA ASN A 97 4.83 14.06 -21.96
C ASN A 97 3.45 13.63 -22.53
N ASP A 98 3.35 13.37 -23.84
CA ASP A 98 2.10 12.96 -24.49
C ASP A 98 1.41 11.80 -23.76
N LEU A 99 2.16 10.80 -23.28
CA LEU A 99 1.60 9.63 -22.60
C LEU A 99 1.07 9.98 -21.21
N THR A 100 1.66 10.97 -20.54
CA THR A 100 1.14 11.48 -19.27
C THR A 100 -0.28 12.01 -19.45
N TYR A 101 -0.52 12.81 -20.50
CA TYR A 101 -1.86 13.33 -20.81
C TYR A 101 -2.84 12.21 -21.24
N MET A 102 -2.37 11.26 -22.05
CA MET A 102 -3.19 10.08 -22.40
C MET A 102 -3.64 9.30 -21.18
N LEU A 103 -2.75 9.10 -20.19
CA LEU A 103 -3.07 8.41 -18.94
C LEU A 103 -4.10 9.18 -18.13
N LEU A 104 -4.04 10.52 -18.08
CA LEU A 104 -5.06 11.35 -17.43
C LEU A 104 -6.42 11.25 -18.14
N ASP A 105 -6.43 11.26 -19.46
CA ASP A 105 -7.65 11.05 -20.24
C ASP A 105 -8.28 9.68 -19.97
N ILE A 106 -7.45 8.65 -19.88
CA ILE A 106 -7.90 7.28 -19.57
C ILE A 106 -8.41 7.19 -18.13
N CYS A 107 -7.73 7.84 -17.18
CA CYS A 107 -8.16 7.90 -15.79
C CYS A 107 -9.56 8.52 -15.65
N GLU A 108 -9.85 9.58 -16.41
CA GLU A 108 -11.18 10.19 -16.43
C GLU A 108 -12.24 9.28 -17.03
N LEU A 109 -11.90 8.56 -18.10
CA LEU A 109 -12.83 7.63 -18.79
C LEU A 109 -13.05 6.34 -17.99
N GLN A 110 -12.07 5.89 -17.24
CA GLN A 110 -12.03 4.60 -16.54
C GLN A 110 -11.50 4.79 -15.10
N PRO A 111 -12.22 5.56 -14.26
CA PRO A 111 -11.68 6.06 -13.00
C PRO A 111 -11.40 4.98 -11.94
N TYR A 112 -11.87 3.75 -12.15
CA TYR A 112 -11.75 2.64 -11.20
C TYR A 112 -10.94 1.44 -11.75
N ALA A 113 -10.43 1.53 -12.98
CA ALA A 113 -9.76 0.39 -13.62
C ALA A 113 -8.35 0.12 -13.05
N VAL A 114 -7.71 1.12 -12.48
CA VAL A 114 -6.35 1.03 -11.93
C VAL A 114 -6.13 2.14 -10.90
N ASN A 115 -5.29 1.90 -9.90
CA ASN A 115 -4.80 2.96 -9.03
C ASN A 115 -3.85 3.88 -9.80
N MET A 116 -4.40 4.98 -10.31
CA MET A 116 -3.60 6.01 -10.98
C MET A 116 -2.97 6.94 -9.95
N THR A 117 -1.69 7.21 -10.10
CA THR A 117 -0.96 8.19 -9.31
C THR A 117 -0.30 9.23 -10.20
N ALA A 118 -0.34 10.48 -9.78
CA ALA A 118 0.25 11.59 -10.50
C ALA A 118 1.25 12.34 -9.63
N ARG A 119 2.45 12.52 -10.14
CA ARG A 119 3.54 13.19 -9.46
C ARG A 119 3.60 14.64 -9.87
N ILE A 120 3.76 15.53 -8.90
CA ILE A 120 3.83 16.98 -9.10
C ILE A 120 5.06 17.55 -8.39
N HIS A 121 5.55 18.70 -8.90
CA HIS A 121 6.66 19.46 -8.34
C HIS A 121 6.46 20.96 -8.64
N PRO A 122 7.20 21.88 -8.01
CA PRO A 122 7.01 23.33 -8.21
C PRO A 122 7.19 23.82 -9.65
N GLY A 123 7.92 23.07 -10.48
CA GLY A 123 8.12 23.35 -11.90
C GLY A 123 7.18 22.57 -12.82
N SER A 124 6.15 21.91 -12.30
CA SER A 124 5.16 21.20 -13.14
C SER A 124 4.49 22.14 -14.13
N PRO A 125 4.33 21.75 -15.42
CA PRO A 125 3.66 22.57 -16.42
C PRO A 125 2.25 22.96 -15.98
N ARG A 126 1.87 24.19 -16.27
CA ARG A 126 0.53 24.72 -15.91
C ARG A 126 -0.57 23.88 -16.58
N GLU A 127 -0.39 23.50 -17.82
CA GLU A 127 -1.31 22.70 -18.61
C GLU A 127 -1.54 21.31 -17.98
N TYR A 128 -0.48 20.74 -17.38
CA TYR A 128 -0.58 19.48 -16.66
C TYR A 128 -1.39 19.62 -15.37
N LEU A 129 -1.15 20.70 -14.60
CA LEU A 129 -1.92 20.96 -13.37
C LEU A 129 -3.39 21.30 -13.67
N GLU A 130 -3.65 22.05 -14.75
CA GLU A 130 -5.01 22.34 -15.22
C GLU A 130 -5.73 21.04 -15.64
N ARG A 131 -5.05 20.14 -16.38
CA ARG A 131 -5.63 18.86 -16.78
C ARG A 131 -5.94 17.95 -15.58
N LEU A 132 -5.07 17.93 -14.57
CA LEU A 132 -5.34 17.24 -13.30
C LEU A 132 -6.59 17.78 -12.61
N ALA A 133 -6.72 19.09 -12.55
CA ALA A 133 -7.90 19.75 -11.96
C ALA A 133 -9.18 19.40 -12.72
N GLU A 134 -9.16 19.35 -14.05
CA GLU A 134 -10.30 18.96 -14.87
C GLU A 134 -10.76 17.52 -14.57
N VAL A 135 -9.81 16.58 -14.47
CA VAL A 135 -10.10 15.17 -14.14
C VAL A 135 -10.85 15.08 -12.81
N TYR A 136 -10.45 15.84 -11.78
CA TYR A 136 -11.15 15.86 -10.50
C TYR A 136 -12.52 16.56 -10.58
N ILE A 137 -12.64 17.68 -11.29
CA ILE A 137 -13.90 18.40 -11.46
C ILE A 137 -14.93 17.51 -12.16
N ASN A 138 -14.49 16.67 -13.10
CA ASN A 138 -15.32 15.72 -13.82
C ASN A 138 -15.67 14.47 -12.98
N GLY A 139 -15.23 14.42 -11.72
CA GLY A 139 -15.67 13.45 -10.71
C GLY A 139 -14.82 12.18 -10.62
N ALA A 140 -13.66 12.11 -11.27
CA ALA A 140 -12.76 10.99 -11.09
C ALA A 140 -12.11 11.03 -9.68
N PRO A 141 -12.10 9.91 -8.92
CA PRO A 141 -11.45 9.84 -7.61
C PRO A 141 -9.92 9.76 -7.70
N MET A 142 -9.39 9.50 -8.87
CA MET A 142 -7.98 9.38 -9.21
C MET A 142 -7.61 10.44 -10.24
N PRO A 143 -6.30 10.73 -10.42
CA PRO A 143 -5.12 10.14 -9.78
C PRO A 143 -4.88 10.66 -8.35
N ALA A 144 -4.25 9.85 -7.49
CA ALA A 144 -3.72 10.35 -6.21
C ALA A 144 -2.46 11.20 -6.46
N LEU A 145 -2.31 12.34 -5.76
CA LEU A 145 -1.21 13.29 -5.97
C LEU A 145 -0.04 13.05 -5.02
N TYR A 146 1.17 13.09 -5.58
CA TYR A 146 2.43 12.93 -4.86
C TYR A 146 3.39 14.09 -5.13
N ASN A 147 3.91 14.69 -4.06
CA ASN A 147 4.86 15.79 -4.16
C ASN A 147 6.29 15.27 -4.26
N ASP A 148 6.94 15.50 -5.39
CA ASP A 148 8.30 15.04 -5.67
C ASP A 148 9.35 15.57 -4.69
N GLU A 149 9.23 16.83 -4.24
CA GLU A 149 10.19 17.39 -3.29
C GLU A 149 10.21 16.59 -1.99
N LEU A 150 9.02 16.32 -1.43
CA LEU A 150 8.88 15.59 -0.18
C LEU A 150 9.35 14.13 -0.32
N TYR A 151 8.93 13.44 -1.38
CA TYR A 151 9.26 12.02 -1.55
C TYR A 151 10.72 11.80 -1.90
N VAL A 152 11.31 12.62 -2.78
CA VAL A 152 12.75 12.53 -3.12
C VAL A 152 13.61 12.81 -1.89
N GLU A 153 13.31 13.84 -1.11
CA GLU A 153 14.00 14.11 0.15
C GLU A 153 13.89 12.94 1.14
N THR A 154 12.71 12.39 1.31
CA THR A 154 12.46 11.27 2.21
C THR A 154 13.24 10.02 1.78
N LEU A 155 13.26 9.71 0.49
CA LEU A 155 14.01 8.56 -0.03
C LEU A 155 15.53 8.74 0.18
N LEU A 156 16.07 9.92 -0.12
CA LEU A 156 17.50 10.24 0.13
C LEU A 156 17.87 10.18 1.61
N LYS A 157 16.95 10.47 2.50
CA LYS A 157 17.18 10.42 3.95
C LYS A 157 17.17 9.00 4.50
N HIS A 158 16.38 8.11 3.95
CA HIS A 158 16.11 6.78 4.51
C HIS A 158 16.76 5.63 3.75
N TYR A 159 17.17 5.85 2.50
CA TYR A 159 17.83 4.85 1.67
C TYR A 159 19.20 5.34 1.20
N ASP A 160 20.15 4.41 1.08
CA ASP A 160 21.43 4.67 0.43
C ASP A 160 21.22 4.64 -1.08
N THR A 161 20.81 5.78 -1.64
CA THR A 161 20.42 5.92 -3.05
C THR A 161 20.93 7.25 -3.63
N THR A 162 21.02 7.34 -4.95
CA THR A 162 21.36 8.60 -5.62
C THR A 162 20.11 9.46 -5.84
N VAL A 163 20.34 10.75 -6.11
CA VAL A 163 19.23 11.68 -6.40
C VAL A 163 18.50 11.31 -7.68
N GLU A 164 19.20 10.76 -8.67
CA GLU A 164 18.65 10.28 -9.94
C GLU A 164 17.74 9.06 -9.72
N GLU A 165 18.14 8.14 -8.84
CA GLU A 165 17.33 6.98 -8.47
C GLU A 165 16.13 7.38 -7.61
N ALA A 166 16.34 8.23 -6.62
CA ALA A 166 15.25 8.75 -5.80
C ALA A 166 14.18 9.47 -6.66
N ARG A 167 14.59 10.25 -7.68
CA ARG A 167 13.66 10.88 -8.63
C ARG A 167 12.89 9.89 -9.50
N ASN A 168 13.35 8.65 -9.61
CA ASN A 168 12.67 7.60 -10.38
C ASN A 168 11.64 6.82 -9.55
N TYR A 169 11.28 7.27 -8.36
CA TYR A 169 10.30 6.60 -7.53
C TYR A 169 8.95 6.44 -8.23
N SER A 170 8.26 5.39 -7.87
CA SER A 170 6.87 5.11 -8.27
C SER A 170 6.06 4.70 -7.03
N ILE A 171 4.78 4.54 -7.23
CA ILE A 171 3.87 4.08 -6.18
C ILE A 171 3.46 2.64 -6.50
N VAL A 172 3.30 1.83 -5.46
CA VAL A 172 2.72 0.49 -5.53
C VAL A 172 1.47 0.42 -4.65
N GLY A 173 0.47 -0.33 -5.06
CA GLY A 173 -0.77 -0.42 -4.32
C GLY A 173 -1.49 0.93 -4.20
N CYS A 174 -1.90 1.28 -2.99
CA CYS A 174 -2.68 2.49 -2.75
C CYS A 174 -1.81 3.74 -2.58
N VAL A 175 -0.76 3.67 -1.73
CA VAL A 175 0.01 4.86 -1.28
C VAL A 175 1.50 4.59 -1.04
N GLU A 176 2.01 3.42 -1.34
CA GLU A 176 3.33 2.95 -0.95
C GLU A 176 4.41 3.40 -1.94
N PRO A 177 5.34 4.31 -1.57
CA PRO A 177 6.40 4.76 -2.47
C PRO A 177 7.51 3.72 -2.57
N ASN A 178 7.94 3.44 -3.79
CA ASN A 178 9.08 2.59 -4.11
C ASN A 178 10.26 3.42 -4.60
N ALA A 179 11.44 3.17 -4.05
CA ALA A 179 12.66 3.95 -4.27
C ALA A 179 13.32 3.77 -5.64
N SER A 180 12.78 3.06 -6.56
CA SER A 180 13.21 2.87 -7.96
C SER A 180 12.70 1.54 -8.53
N ASP A 181 13.19 1.18 -9.71
CA ASP A 181 12.93 -0.09 -10.42
C ASP A 181 13.65 -1.32 -9.81
N ASN A 182 14.41 -1.16 -8.72
CA ASN A 182 15.13 -2.21 -8.01
C ASN A 182 14.70 -2.33 -6.53
N HIS A 183 13.44 -2.06 -6.28
CA HIS A 183 12.81 -2.10 -4.97
C HIS A 183 11.72 -3.16 -4.93
N PHE A 184 11.78 -4.03 -3.94
CA PHE A 184 10.75 -4.99 -3.60
C PHE A 184 10.55 -5.03 -2.09
N GLY A 185 9.34 -5.31 -1.64
CA GLY A 185 9.06 -5.46 -0.21
C GLY A 185 7.57 -5.65 0.08
N ASN A 186 7.28 -6.03 1.31
CA ASN A 186 5.92 -6.08 1.84
C ASN A 186 5.48 -4.67 2.22
N THR A 187 5.08 -3.87 1.23
CA THR A 187 4.77 -2.45 1.41
C THR A 187 3.46 -2.19 2.16
N ASP A 188 2.63 -3.22 2.35
CA ASP A 188 1.41 -3.21 3.20
C ASP A 188 1.43 -4.41 4.18
N CYS A 189 2.53 -4.55 4.94
CA CYS A 189 2.71 -5.71 5.82
C CYS A 189 1.82 -5.70 7.07
N ALA A 190 1.34 -4.54 7.49
CA ALA A 190 0.47 -4.41 8.66
C ALA A 190 -0.28 -3.08 8.70
N ASN A 191 -1.44 -3.08 9.35
CA ASN A 191 -2.19 -1.89 9.70
C ASN A 191 -2.02 -1.57 11.19
N MET A 192 -1.47 -0.39 11.50
CA MET A 192 -1.26 0.09 12.85
C MET A 192 -2.34 1.10 13.24
N ASN A 193 -3.23 0.72 14.15
CA ASN A 193 -4.24 1.64 14.68
C ASN A 193 -3.59 2.66 15.62
N LEU A 194 -3.48 3.90 15.19
CA LEU A 194 -2.86 5.00 15.93
C LEU A 194 -3.76 5.56 17.04
N ALA A 195 -5.08 5.50 16.86
CA ALA A 195 -6.03 6.02 17.83
C ALA A 195 -6.03 5.22 19.15
N LEU A 196 -5.78 3.91 19.08
CA LEU A 196 -5.79 3.06 20.26
C LEU A 196 -4.63 3.36 21.23
N PRO A 197 -3.36 3.39 20.84
CA PRO A 197 -2.26 3.78 21.74
C PRO A 197 -2.41 5.23 22.25
N PHE A 198 -2.97 6.14 21.44
CA PHE A 198 -3.30 7.48 21.90
C PHE A 198 -4.33 7.48 23.01
N LEU A 199 -5.45 6.78 22.82
CA LEU A 199 -6.50 6.64 23.86
C LEU A 199 -5.97 6.00 25.15
N GLN A 200 -5.04 5.04 25.04
CA GLN A 200 -4.39 4.43 26.20
C GLN A 200 -3.47 5.41 26.92
N ALA A 201 -2.71 6.22 26.17
CA ALA A 201 -1.86 7.26 26.75
C ALA A 201 -2.69 8.31 27.48
N LEU A 202 -3.81 8.73 26.88
CA LEU A 202 -4.75 9.70 27.47
C LEU A 202 -5.41 9.18 28.76
N LYS A 203 -5.79 7.91 28.79
CA LYS A 203 -6.39 7.29 29.97
C LYS A 203 -5.38 6.89 31.03
N GLY A 204 -4.08 6.89 30.71
CA GLY A 204 -3.04 6.42 31.62
C GLY A 204 -3.16 4.93 31.95
N GLU A 205 -3.66 4.12 31.05
CA GLU A 205 -3.76 2.66 31.24
C GLU A 205 -2.38 2.03 31.33
N ALA A 206 -2.06 1.41 32.47
CA ALA A 206 -0.73 0.86 32.75
C ALA A 206 -0.43 -0.44 31.99
N LYS A 207 -1.41 -1.10 31.40
CA LYS A 207 -1.22 -2.35 30.68
C LYS A 207 -1.07 -2.14 29.18
N ASP A 208 0.05 -2.66 28.65
CA ASP A 208 0.19 -2.87 27.22
C ASP A 208 -0.88 -3.85 26.72
N LEU A 209 -1.88 -3.31 26.03
CA LEU A 209 -2.90 -4.13 25.37
C LEU A 209 -2.31 -5.01 24.25
N TRP A 210 -1.04 -4.80 23.94
CA TRP A 210 -0.29 -5.54 22.92
C TRP A 210 0.46 -6.75 23.45
N ASN A 211 0.58 -6.89 24.77
CA ASN A 211 1.10 -8.09 25.37
C ASN A 211 -0.01 -9.18 25.29
N PHE A 212 -0.22 -9.68 24.07
CA PHE A 212 -1.03 -10.85 23.82
C PHE A 212 -0.34 -12.05 24.47
N GLY A 213 -0.61 -12.23 25.78
CA GLY A 213 -0.17 -13.44 26.47
C GLY A 213 -0.68 -14.69 25.75
N PRO A 214 -0.09 -15.87 26.01
CA PRO A 214 -0.48 -17.14 25.38
C PRO A 214 -2.01 -17.40 25.42
N ALA A 215 -2.69 -16.92 26.45
CA ALA A 215 -4.13 -17.03 26.60
C ALA A 215 -4.93 -16.19 25.57
N GLU A 216 -4.41 -15.03 25.15
CA GLU A 216 -5.10 -14.16 24.19
C GLU A 216 -4.89 -14.59 22.76
N GLN A 217 -3.74 -15.21 22.46
CA GLN A 217 -3.49 -15.89 21.17
C GLN A 217 -4.39 -17.15 21.05
N ALA A 218 -4.52 -17.91 22.11
CA ALA A 218 -5.46 -19.05 22.17
C ALA A 218 -6.90 -18.57 21.96
N ASP A 219 -7.27 -17.44 22.56
CA ASP A 219 -8.58 -16.84 22.41
C ASP A 219 -8.89 -16.44 20.96
N LYS A 220 -7.92 -15.88 20.22
CA LYS A 220 -8.08 -15.55 18.79
C LYS A 220 -8.16 -16.79 17.91
N MET A 221 -7.38 -17.81 18.21
CA MET A 221 -7.44 -19.10 17.50
C MET A 221 -8.79 -19.79 17.72
N VAL A 222 -9.30 -19.81 18.93
CA VAL A 222 -10.61 -20.39 19.25
C VAL A 222 -11.73 -19.59 18.54
N ALA A 223 -11.68 -18.25 18.53
CA ALA A 223 -12.65 -17.44 17.81
C ALA A 223 -12.66 -17.72 16.30
N LYS A 224 -11.47 -17.82 15.68
CA LYS A 224 -11.33 -18.19 14.27
C LYS A 224 -11.78 -19.62 14.01
N PHE A 225 -11.45 -20.57 14.89
CA PHE A 225 -11.87 -21.96 14.78
C PHE A 225 -13.38 -22.09 14.84
N VAL A 226 -14.03 -21.40 15.79
CA VAL A 226 -15.49 -21.36 15.91
C VAL A 226 -16.13 -20.74 14.67
N GLU A 227 -15.59 -19.63 14.18
CA GLU A 227 -16.07 -19.00 12.96
C GLU A 227 -15.93 -19.93 11.74
N TYR A 228 -14.82 -20.61 11.60
CA TYR A 228 -14.56 -21.55 10.50
C TYR A 228 -15.44 -22.82 10.60
N THR A 229 -15.52 -23.43 11.77
CA THR A 229 -16.22 -24.72 11.96
C THR A 229 -17.75 -24.58 11.88
N PHE A 230 -18.32 -23.42 12.24
CA PHE A 230 -19.78 -23.20 12.25
C PHE A 230 -20.27 -22.25 11.17
N ARG A 231 -19.53 -22.07 10.10
CA ARG A 231 -19.80 -21.15 8.99
C ARG A 231 -21.20 -21.28 8.36
N GLY A 232 -21.86 -22.43 8.48
CA GLY A 232 -23.22 -22.68 7.97
C GLY A 232 -24.36 -22.45 8.95
N ASN A 233 -24.09 -22.25 10.24
CA ASN A 233 -25.13 -22.14 11.28
C ASN A 233 -25.13 -20.75 11.94
N ASN A 234 -25.79 -19.79 11.29
CA ASN A 234 -25.82 -18.39 11.67
C ASN A 234 -26.36 -18.07 13.08
N ARG A 235 -27.13 -18.95 13.70
CA ARG A 235 -27.64 -18.74 15.06
C ARG A 235 -26.65 -19.21 16.13
N PHE A 236 -26.04 -20.36 15.94
CA PHE A 236 -25.12 -20.97 16.91
C PHE A 236 -23.76 -20.25 16.92
N SER A 237 -23.23 -19.89 15.74
CA SER A 237 -21.98 -19.12 15.67
C SER A 237 -22.12 -17.71 16.24
N ARG A 238 -23.28 -17.05 16.04
CA ARG A 238 -23.58 -15.75 16.69
C ARG A 238 -23.73 -15.87 18.20
N PHE A 239 -24.35 -16.93 18.71
CA PHE A 239 -24.45 -17.18 20.14
C PHE A 239 -23.08 -17.42 20.78
N LEU A 240 -22.25 -18.29 20.18
CA LEU A 240 -20.90 -18.54 20.68
C LEU A 240 -20.01 -17.31 20.60
N SER A 241 -20.04 -16.55 19.50
CA SER A 241 -19.24 -15.35 19.34
C SER A 241 -19.69 -14.22 20.29
N SER A 242 -20.99 -14.08 20.56
CA SER A 242 -21.51 -13.08 21.50
C SER A 242 -21.19 -13.44 22.96
N THR A 243 -21.32 -14.71 23.33
CA THR A 243 -20.98 -15.21 24.67
C THR A 243 -19.48 -15.06 24.93
N TYR A 244 -18.67 -15.35 23.93
CA TYR A 244 -17.22 -15.23 23.99
C TYR A 244 -16.78 -13.76 24.07
N ALA A 245 -17.39 -12.88 23.25
CA ALA A 245 -17.16 -11.43 23.31
C ALA A 245 -17.50 -10.84 24.67
N ALA A 246 -18.63 -11.26 25.28
CA ALA A 246 -19.04 -10.83 26.60
C ALA A 246 -18.08 -11.32 27.70
N ALA A 247 -17.62 -12.57 27.63
CA ALA A 247 -16.62 -13.11 28.56
C ALA A 247 -15.27 -12.39 28.45
N ARG A 248 -14.85 -12.09 27.23
CA ARG A 248 -13.64 -11.30 26.92
C ARG A 248 -13.73 -9.88 27.48
N GLU A 249 -14.86 -9.23 27.30
CA GLU A 249 -15.08 -7.86 27.81
C GLU A 249 -15.09 -7.82 29.34
N LYS A 250 -15.71 -8.79 29.98
CA LYS A 250 -15.69 -8.95 31.45
C LYS A 250 -14.27 -9.18 31.97
N ARG A 251 -13.45 -9.96 31.27
CA ARG A 251 -12.05 -10.21 31.60
C ARG A 251 -11.18 -8.97 31.42
N LYS A 252 -11.41 -8.18 30.37
CA LYS A 252 -10.75 -6.89 30.14
C LYS A 252 -11.04 -5.91 31.28
N ARG A 253 -12.30 -5.74 31.68
CA ARG A 253 -12.72 -4.87 32.81
C ARG A 253 -12.08 -5.29 34.13
N LYS A 254 -11.97 -6.58 34.40
CA LYS A 254 -11.35 -7.11 35.63
C LYS A 254 -9.83 -6.88 35.68
N ASN A 255 -9.20 -6.69 34.52
CA ASN A 255 -7.76 -6.52 34.37
C ASN A 255 -7.34 -5.05 34.08
N ALA A 256 -8.29 -4.12 34.03
CA ALA A 256 -7.98 -2.71 33.92
C ALA A 256 -7.29 -2.23 35.22
N GLY A 257 -6.03 -1.79 35.07
CA GLY A 257 -5.29 -1.16 36.17
C GLY A 257 -5.86 0.23 36.53
N PRO A 258 -5.35 0.87 37.55
CA PRO A 258 -5.76 2.23 37.90
C PRO A 258 -5.51 3.18 36.72
N VAL A 259 -6.48 4.03 36.47
CA VAL A 259 -6.38 5.09 35.46
C VAL A 259 -5.57 6.24 36.05
N ASN A 260 -4.48 6.60 35.41
CA ASN A 260 -3.64 7.74 35.78
C ASN A 260 -3.45 8.63 34.56
N PRO A 261 -4.37 9.59 34.31
CA PRO A 261 -4.29 10.46 33.15
C PRO A 261 -2.98 11.28 33.17
N PRO A 262 -2.46 11.71 32.02
CA PRO A 262 -1.26 12.54 31.93
C PRO A 262 -1.51 13.91 32.60
N ALA A 263 -0.48 14.46 33.23
CA ALA A 263 -0.57 15.74 33.91
C ALA A 263 -0.65 16.92 32.93
N ASP A 264 -0.01 16.78 31.78
CA ASP A 264 0.03 17.81 30.74
C ASP A 264 0.19 17.19 29.32
N MET A 265 0.21 18.05 28.31
CA MET A 265 0.38 17.64 26.89
C MET A 265 1.72 16.97 26.63
N ASN A 266 2.82 17.41 27.27
CA ASN A 266 4.13 16.80 27.06
C ASN A 266 4.16 15.36 27.55
N GLU A 267 3.62 15.11 28.75
CA GLU A 267 3.50 13.75 29.29
C GLU A 267 2.59 12.87 28.41
N LEU A 268 1.50 13.43 27.88
CA LEU A 268 0.62 12.72 26.94
C LEU A 268 1.39 12.29 25.67
N LEU A 269 2.15 13.19 25.06
CA LEU A 269 2.93 12.90 23.85
C LEU A 269 4.04 11.90 24.11
N GLU A 270 4.77 12.00 25.25
CA GLU A 270 5.79 11.03 25.64
C GLU A 270 5.20 9.62 25.80
N ARG A 271 4.08 9.52 26.50
CA ARG A 271 3.38 8.24 26.71
C ARG A 271 2.87 7.67 25.37
N PHE A 272 2.31 8.52 24.51
CA PHE A 272 1.85 8.12 23.19
C PHE A 272 2.99 7.60 22.33
N GLN A 273 4.11 8.33 22.25
CA GLN A 273 5.31 7.91 21.52
C GLN A 273 5.87 6.58 22.03
N ALA A 274 5.94 6.41 23.35
CA ALA A 274 6.42 5.15 23.94
C ALA A 274 5.55 3.96 23.53
N ARG A 275 4.21 4.15 23.50
CA ARG A 275 3.28 3.12 23.07
C ARG A 275 3.33 2.82 21.58
N LEU A 276 3.49 3.85 20.75
CA LEU A 276 3.71 3.66 19.31
C LEU A 276 4.98 2.86 19.04
N ASN A 277 6.08 3.19 19.72
CA ASN A 277 7.34 2.45 19.58
C ASN A 277 7.21 0.98 20.00
N CYS A 278 6.51 0.72 21.09
CA CYS A 278 6.24 -0.65 21.54
C CYS A 278 5.41 -1.43 20.50
N LEU A 279 4.35 -0.82 19.96
CA LEU A 279 3.51 -1.42 18.94
C LEU A 279 4.28 -1.68 17.64
N ALA A 280 4.99 -0.69 17.13
CA ALA A 280 5.80 -0.82 15.92
C ALA A 280 6.85 -1.93 16.07
N THR A 281 7.53 -1.99 17.22
CA THR A 281 8.52 -3.05 17.52
C THR A 281 7.86 -4.44 17.50
N ALA A 282 6.68 -4.58 18.09
CA ALA A 282 5.96 -5.86 18.10
C ALA A 282 5.56 -6.29 16.67
N ILE A 283 5.02 -5.36 15.88
CA ILE A 283 4.63 -5.61 14.48
C ILE A 283 5.85 -6.04 13.66
N LEU A 284 6.95 -5.28 13.72
CA LEU A 284 8.18 -5.58 12.98
C LEU A 284 8.79 -6.93 13.39
N THR A 285 8.76 -7.25 14.68
CA THR A 285 9.27 -8.53 15.19
C THR A 285 8.47 -9.71 14.64
N ASP A 286 7.15 -9.59 14.59
CA ASP A 286 6.30 -10.66 14.05
C ASP A 286 6.38 -10.73 12.52
N HIS A 287 6.47 -9.59 11.85
CA HIS A 287 6.67 -9.52 10.41
C HIS A 287 7.98 -10.19 9.98
N GLN A 288 9.10 -9.93 10.66
CA GLN A 288 10.37 -10.60 10.38
C GLN A 288 10.30 -12.15 10.50
N LYS A 289 9.46 -12.67 11.40
CA LYS A 289 9.23 -14.12 11.49
C LYS A 289 8.45 -14.63 10.28
N ILE A 290 7.46 -13.85 9.81
CA ILE A 290 6.66 -14.18 8.64
C ILE A 290 7.54 -14.15 7.39
N GLU A 291 8.33 -13.10 7.17
CA GLU A 291 9.25 -12.99 6.03
C GLU A 291 10.20 -14.18 5.92
N LYS A 292 10.74 -14.66 7.04
CA LYS A 292 11.58 -15.86 7.08
C LYS A 292 10.84 -17.12 6.61
N GLN A 293 9.53 -17.21 6.84
CA GLN A 293 8.75 -18.35 6.37
C GLN A 293 8.43 -18.19 4.88
N ILE A 294 8.11 -16.97 4.45
CA ILE A 294 7.83 -16.64 3.05
C ILE A 294 9.07 -16.97 2.21
N SER A 295 10.24 -16.46 2.57
CA SER A 295 11.47 -16.72 1.82
C SER A 295 11.82 -18.20 1.71
N LYS A 296 11.43 -18.99 2.71
CA LYS A 296 11.68 -20.44 2.72
C LYS A 296 10.69 -21.26 1.90
N TYR A 297 9.41 -20.91 1.95
CA TYR A 297 8.34 -21.75 1.44
C TYR A 297 7.63 -21.22 0.20
N PHE A 298 7.83 -19.96 -0.13
CA PHE A 298 7.17 -19.28 -1.25
C PHE A 298 8.18 -18.52 -2.11
N PRO A 299 9.09 -19.23 -2.80
CA PRO A 299 10.00 -18.59 -3.74
C PRO A 299 9.21 -17.98 -4.92
N THR A 300 9.67 -16.83 -5.42
CA THR A 300 9.06 -16.09 -6.52
C THR A 300 10.05 -15.91 -7.67
N PRO A 301 10.38 -17.01 -8.40
CA PRO A 301 11.43 -16.99 -9.42
C PRO A 301 11.11 -16.05 -10.60
N LEU A 302 9.83 -15.92 -11.00
CA LEU A 302 9.46 -15.02 -12.10
C LEU A 302 9.67 -13.55 -11.69
N ALA A 303 9.19 -13.15 -10.51
CA ALA A 303 9.42 -11.81 -9.99
C ALA A 303 10.93 -11.55 -9.83
N SER A 304 11.66 -12.49 -9.24
CA SER A 304 13.12 -12.38 -9.04
C SER A 304 13.87 -12.20 -10.35
N ALA A 305 13.47 -12.88 -11.41
CA ALA A 305 14.10 -12.76 -12.74
C ALA A 305 13.92 -11.39 -13.41
N LEU A 306 12.95 -10.59 -12.94
CA LEU A 306 12.70 -9.21 -13.45
C LEU A 306 13.59 -8.17 -12.78
N PHE A 307 14.21 -8.49 -11.65
CA PHE A 307 15.11 -7.59 -10.93
C PHE A 307 16.56 -7.91 -11.20
N LYS A 308 17.29 -6.94 -11.78
CA LYS A 308 18.70 -7.10 -12.13
C LYS A 308 19.54 -7.55 -10.93
N SER A 309 19.35 -6.93 -9.78
CA SER A 309 20.08 -7.27 -8.55
C SER A 309 19.79 -8.69 -8.04
N CYS A 310 18.58 -9.19 -8.21
CA CYS A 310 18.26 -10.59 -7.85
C CYS A 310 19.02 -11.57 -8.72
N VAL A 311 19.08 -11.30 -10.04
CA VAL A 311 19.84 -12.12 -11.01
C VAL A 311 21.33 -12.09 -10.71
N GLU A 312 21.89 -10.90 -10.45
CA GLU A 312 23.31 -10.72 -10.13
C GLU A 312 23.70 -11.37 -8.79
N ASN A 313 22.83 -11.28 -7.79
CA ASN A 313 23.08 -11.82 -6.46
C ASN A 313 22.71 -13.30 -6.33
N GLY A 314 21.97 -13.88 -7.29
CA GLY A 314 21.44 -15.24 -7.23
C GLY A 314 20.48 -15.44 -6.04
N LYS A 315 19.68 -14.40 -5.69
CA LYS A 315 18.76 -14.41 -4.56
C LYS A 315 17.34 -14.07 -5.01
N ASP A 316 16.38 -14.75 -4.39
CA ASP A 316 14.97 -14.42 -4.54
C ASP A 316 14.63 -13.03 -3.95
N VAL A 317 13.60 -12.37 -4.47
CA VAL A 317 13.11 -11.09 -3.94
C VAL A 317 12.74 -11.21 -2.47
N ASN A 318 12.15 -12.34 -2.06
CA ASN A 318 11.79 -12.63 -0.67
C ASN A 318 12.99 -12.99 0.21
N GLU A 319 14.17 -13.17 -0.37
CA GLU A 319 15.45 -13.36 0.33
C GLU A 319 16.29 -12.08 0.40
N GLY A 320 15.72 -10.94 0.03
CA GLY A 320 16.44 -9.67 -0.04
C GLY A 320 17.37 -9.58 -1.25
N GLY A 321 16.97 -10.13 -2.39
CA GLY A 321 17.75 -10.09 -3.63
C GLY A 321 17.74 -8.72 -4.30
N THR A 322 16.74 -7.87 -4.04
CA THR A 322 16.67 -6.50 -4.59
C THR A 322 17.59 -5.54 -3.85
N THR A 323 17.96 -4.43 -4.52
CA THR A 323 18.79 -3.37 -3.92
C THR A 323 18.09 -2.74 -2.73
N PHE A 324 16.80 -2.46 -2.85
CA PHE A 324 15.98 -1.90 -1.78
C PHE A 324 14.91 -2.91 -1.38
N ASN A 325 14.83 -3.19 -0.09
CA ASN A 325 13.80 -4.01 0.53
C ASN A 325 13.15 -3.22 1.65
N SER A 326 11.82 -3.20 1.69
CA SER A 326 11.09 -2.47 2.72
C SER A 326 9.90 -3.25 3.23
N SER A 327 9.45 -2.89 4.44
CA SER A 327 8.21 -3.35 5.02
C SER A 327 7.39 -2.12 5.41
N GLY A 328 6.24 -1.95 4.77
CA GLY A 328 5.35 -0.81 5.00
C GLY A 328 4.33 -1.10 6.08
N ILE A 329 4.19 -0.19 7.05
CA ILE A 329 3.15 -0.25 8.07
C ILE A 329 2.18 0.91 7.83
N GLN A 330 0.92 0.60 7.54
CA GLN A 330 -0.13 1.58 7.32
C GLN A 330 -0.59 2.18 8.66
N GLY A 331 -0.50 3.51 8.82
CA GLY A 331 -0.99 4.21 10.00
C GLY A 331 -2.47 4.59 9.86
N VAL A 332 -3.36 3.94 10.60
CA VAL A 332 -4.81 4.15 10.55
C VAL A 332 -5.27 5.00 11.73
N GLY A 333 -6.14 5.99 11.49
CA GLY A 333 -6.70 6.87 12.53
C GLY A 333 -5.82 8.07 12.88
N ILE A 334 -4.95 8.51 11.96
CA ILE A 334 -4.11 9.69 12.16
C ILE A 334 -4.95 10.95 12.33
N THR A 335 -6.03 11.10 11.56
CA THR A 335 -6.97 12.23 11.65
C THR A 335 -7.63 12.27 13.03
N ASP A 336 -8.11 11.12 13.53
CA ASP A 336 -8.72 11.04 14.86
C ASP A 336 -7.75 11.46 15.96
N VAL A 337 -6.46 11.09 15.84
CA VAL A 337 -5.41 11.50 16.79
C VAL A 337 -5.15 13.00 16.68
N ALA A 338 -5.02 13.54 15.47
CA ALA A 338 -4.76 14.95 15.25
C ALA A 338 -5.90 15.83 15.77
N ASP A 339 -7.14 15.49 15.46
CA ASP A 339 -8.34 16.20 15.95
C ASP A 339 -8.45 16.10 17.47
N SER A 340 -8.14 14.96 18.05
CA SER A 340 -8.13 14.77 19.50
C SER A 340 -7.06 15.61 20.18
N LEU A 341 -5.86 15.69 19.61
CA LEU A 341 -4.78 16.55 20.11
C LEU A 341 -5.14 18.02 20.01
N HIS A 342 -5.85 18.42 18.96
CA HIS A 342 -6.34 19.79 18.81
C HIS A 342 -7.44 20.16 19.81
N ALA A 343 -8.25 19.19 20.21
CA ALA A 343 -9.36 19.38 21.16
C ALA A 343 -8.94 19.42 22.64
N ILE A 344 -7.76 18.94 22.99
CA ILE A 344 -7.18 18.94 24.35
C ILE A 344 -6.42 20.22 24.61
#